data_4c209d07ae1622e2a750aeef03675291
#
_entry.id   4c209d07ae1622e2a750aeef03675291
#
_cell.length_a   1.000
_cell.length_b   1.000
_cell.length_c   1.000
_cell.angle_alpha   90.00
_cell.angle_beta   90.00
_cell.angle_gamma   90.00
#
_symmetry.space_group_name_H-M   'P 1'
#
loop_
_entity.id
_entity.type
_entity.pdbx_description
1 polymer ?
#
loop_
_entity_poly.entity_id
_entity_poly.type
_entity_poly.pdbx_seq_one_letter_code
_entity_poly.pdbx_strand_id
1 'polypeptide(L)'
;HPMATSLSGFALAWAVVRAKNPGARIMVPILGWLGAILVHSLWNLLGTIGNETWLAGYLLIEVPLFIAWMSALLVISSRDAVRIRRGLAPYVVAGWVLPAEAELASSSNARRFAKRWIGKERKRIMNAFLVELSLLGLDQDLQMRVGPHPLRVLRDQEVLRSMTAHRLQILSAPHFHHGLR
;
A
#
# COMPACT_ATOMS: atom_id res chain seq x y z
N HIS A 1 9.93 1.98 -16.47
CA HIS A 1 10.34 3.05 -15.56
C HIS A 1 9.83 2.92 -14.11
N PRO A 2 8.82 2.05 -13.76
CA PRO A 2 8.33 1.95 -12.36
C PRO A 2 9.40 1.51 -11.36
N MET A 3 10.37 0.69 -11.76
CA MET A 3 11.47 0.28 -10.88
C MET A 3 12.34 1.46 -10.46
N ALA A 4 12.75 2.30 -11.42
CA ALA A 4 13.59 3.47 -11.15
C ALA A 4 12.89 4.45 -10.19
N THR A 5 11.63 4.80 -10.46
CA THR A 5 10.86 5.71 -9.59
C THR A 5 10.59 5.12 -8.21
N SER A 6 10.44 3.79 -8.08
CA SER A 6 10.23 3.16 -6.78
C SER A 6 11.45 3.26 -5.87
N LEU A 7 12.69 3.24 -6.40
CA LEU A 7 13.90 3.45 -5.61
C LEU A 7 13.90 4.83 -4.93
N SER A 8 13.57 5.89 -5.68
CA SER A 8 13.43 7.23 -5.12
C SER A 8 12.33 7.31 -4.06
N GLY A 9 11.18 6.68 -4.33
CA GLY A 9 10.06 6.63 -3.40
C GLY A 9 10.39 5.89 -2.10
N PHE A 10 11.09 4.76 -2.18
CA PHE A 10 11.55 4.01 -0.99
C PHE A 10 12.57 4.79 -0.17
N ALA A 11 13.54 5.43 -0.82
CA ALA A 11 14.53 6.23 -0.15
C ALA A 11 13.90 7.41 0.59
N LEU A 12 12.95 8.11 -0.04
CA LEU A 12 12.21 9.20 0.56
C LEU A 12 11.36 8.72 1.74
N ALA A 13 10.60 7.64 1.58
CA ALA A 13 9.78 7.07 2.65
C ALA A 13 10.65 6.62 3.84
N TRP A 14 11.78 5.99 3.58
CA TRP A 14 12.72 5.60 4.61
C TRP A 14 13.28 6.81 5.36
N ALA A 15 13.68 7.86 4.63
CA ALA A 15 14.21 9.09 5.21
C ALA A 15 13.19 9.77 6.15
N VAL A 16 11.93 9.81 5.75
CA VAL A 16 10.85 10.41 6.55
C VAL A 16 10.54 9.58 7.81
N VAL A 17 10.53 8.25 7.70
CA VAL A 17 10.04 7.37 8.78
C VAL A 17 11.17 6.91 9.71
N ARG A 18 12.40 6.74 9.20
CA ARG A 18 13.49 6.07 9.91
C ARG A 18 14.70 6.94 10.19
N ALA A 19 14.95 8.00 9.40
CA ALA A 19 16.14 8.79 9.59
C ALA A 19 16.07 9.63 10.88
N LYS A 20 16.99 9.36 11.80
CA LYS A 20 17.08 10.04 13.10
C LYS A 20 17.90 11.34 13.04
N ASN A 21 18.80 11.48 12.07
CA ASN A 21 19.64 12.66 11.91
C ASN A 21 19.28 13.45 10.63
N PRO A 22 19.50 14.78 10.61
CA PRO A 22 19.21 15.62 9.46
C PRO A 22 19.99 15.22 8.20
N GLY A 23 21.23 14.80 8.33
CA GLY A 23 22.06 14.37 7.21
C GLY A 23 21.48 13.17 6.48
N ALA A 24 21.04 12.14 7.21
CA ALA A 24 20.39 10.97 6.61
C ALA A 24 19.06 11.32 5.92
N ARG A 25 18.31 12.32 6.43
CA ARG A 25 17.07 12.78 5.81
C ARG A 25 17.28 13.39 4.43
N ILE A 26 18.44 13.95 4.16
CA ILE A 26 18.80 14.56 2.88
C ILE A 26 19.55 13.55 2.01
N MET A 27 20.56 12.88 2.55
CA MET A 27 21.43 12.00 1.78
C MET A 27 20.72 10.77 1.23
N VAL A 28 19.82 10.15 2.00
CA VAL A 28 19.15 8.93 1.56
C VAL A 28 18.23 9.17 0.34
N PRO A 29 17.39 10.22 0.28
CA PRO A 29 16.66 10.57 -0.94
C PRO A 29 17.56 10.84 -2.14
N ILE A 30 18.69 11.54 -1.96
CA ILE A 30 19.65 11.81 -3.03
C ILE A 30 20.23 10.49 -3.56
N LEU A 31 20.66 9.58 -2.69
CA LEU A 31 21.17 8.26 -3.09
C LEU A 31 20.10 7.42 -3.80
N GLY A 32 18.85 7.48 -3.35
CA GLY A 32 17.73 6.84 -4.01
C GLY A 32 17.47 7.39 -5.40
N TRP A 33 17.58 8.70 -5.57
CA TRP A 33 17.45 9.35 -6.86
C TRP A 33 18.61 9.01 -7.82
N LEU A 34 19.85 9.03 -7.34
CA LEU A 34 21.02 8.59 -8.11
C LEU A 34 20.90 7.11 -8.51
N GLY A 35 20.44 6.24 -7.61
CA GLY A 35 20.16 4.84 -7.91
C GLY A 35 19.09 4.69 -9.00
N ALA A 36 18.05 5.52 -8.98
CA ALA A 36 17.02 5.54 -10.02
C ALA A 36 17.60 5.94 -11.39
N ILE A 37 18.47 6.95 -11.42
CA ILE A 37 19.16 7.38 -12.64
C ILE A 37 20.05 6.24 -13.18
N LEU A 38 20.83 5.58 -12.32
CA LEU A 38 21.70 4.48 -12.72
C LEU A 38 20.91 3.32 -13.34
N VAL A 39 19.83 2.88 -12.70
CA VAL A 39 18.97 1.81 -13.22
C VAL A 39 18.36 2.21 -14.56
N HIS A 40 17.89 3.45 -14.67
CA HIS A 40 17.33 3.96 -15.93
C HIS A 40 18.37 4.08 -17.05
N SER A 41 19.58 4.54 -16.71
CA SER A 41 20.70 4.66 -17.65
C SER A 41 21.18 3.30 -18.13
N LEU A 42 21.22 2.29 -17.22
CA LEU A 42 21.59 0.92 -17.57
C LEU A 42 20.58 0.34 -18.57
N TRP A 43 19.29 0.56 -18.35
CA TRP A 43 18.24 0.16 -19.31
C TRP A 43 18.48 0.76 -20.69
N ASN A 44 18.71 2.07 -20.77
CA ASN A 44 18.93 2.75 -22.03
C ASN A 44 20.23 2.28 -22.72
N LEU A 45 21.31 2.08 -21.95
CA LEU A 45 22.59 1.59 -22.46
C LEU A 45 22.43 0.21 -23.07
N LEU A 46 21.78 -0.72 -22.40
CA LEU A 46 21.54 -2.08 -22.92
C LEU A 46 20.71 -2.03 -24.20
N GLY A 47 19.72 -1.13 -24.30
CA GLY A 47 18.92 -0.94 -25.51
C GLY A 47 19.72 -0.36 -26.71
N THR A 48 20.82 0.36 -26.46
CA THR A 48 21.65 0.96 -27.53
C THR A 48 22.74 0.03 -28.06
N ILE A 49 23.19 -0.97 -27.28
CA ILE A 49 24.29 -1.88 -27.67
C ILE A 49 23.88 -2.79 -28.83
N GLY A 50 22.58 -3.10 -29.01
CA GLY A 50 22.06 -3.91 -30.13
C GLY A 50 22.60 -5.35 -30.17
N ASN A 51 22.01 -6.20 -31.04
CA ASN A 51 22.44 -7.57 -31.29
C ASN A 51 22.32 -8.57 -30.11
N GLU A 52 23.07 -9.67 -30.18
CA GLU A 52 23.05 -10.76 -29.20
C GLU A 52 23.47 -10.32 -27.79
N THR A 53 24.35 -9.32 -27.69
CA THR A 53 24.83 -8.75 -26.42
C THR A 53 23.69 -8.08 -25.64
N TRP A 54 22.73 -7.46 -26.33
CA TRP A 54 21.54 -6.90 -25.69
C TRP A 54 20.71 -7.99 -24.99
N LEU A 55 20.49 -9.11 -25.67
CA LEU A 55 19.69 -10.19 -25.11
C LEU A 55 20.37 -10.81 -23.86
N ALA A 56 21.69 -11.02 -23.92
CA ALA A 56 22.46 -11.50 -22.80
C ALA A 56 22.41 -10.53 -21.61
N GLY A 57 22.62 -9.25 -21.83
CA GLY A 57 22.50 -8.20 -20.79
C GLY A 57 21.11 -8.11 -20.19
N TYR A 58 20.07 -8.20 -21.02
CA TYR A 58 18.69 -8.24 -20.57
C TYR A 58 18.41 -9.44 -19.66
N LEU A 59 18.77 -10.64 -20.08
CA LEU A 59 18.51 -11.88 -19.32
C LEU A 59 19.34 -11.96 -18.03
N LEU A 60 20.61 -11.52 -18.05
CA LEU A 60 21.52 -11.67 -16.92
C LEU A 60 21.42 -10.53 -15.90
N ILE A 61 20.97 -9.34 -16.29
CA ILE A 61 20.94 -8.17 -15.41
C ILE A 61 19.49 -7.75 -15.15
N GLU A 62 18.72 -7.47 -16.19
CA GLU A 62 17.41 -6.86 -16.04
C GLU A 62 16.34 -7.80 -15.51
N VAL A 63 16.32 -9.05 -15.99
CA VAL A 63 15.35 -10.04 -15.50
C VAL A 63 15.56 -10.34 -14.02
N PRO A 64 16.79 -10.62 -13.51
CA PRO A 64 17.04 -10.77 -12.08
C PRO A 64 16.69 -9.52 -11.26
N LEU A 65 17.02 -8.34 -11.77
CA LEU A 65 16.69 -7.08 -11.10
C LEU A 65 15.16 -6.88 -11.00
N PHE A 66 14.43 -7.20 -12.07
CA PHE A 66 12.96 -7.15 -12.07
C PHE A 66 12.36 -8.16 -11.09
N ILE A 67 12.88 -9.40 -11.05
CA ILE A 67 12.43 -10.43 -10.09
C ILE A 67 12.68 -9.96 -8.66
N ALA A 68 13.87 -9.42 -8.38
CA ALA A 68 14.20 -8.88 -7.06
C ALA A 68 13.25 -7.73 -6.67
N TRP A 69 12.96 -6.81 -7.58
CA TRP A 69 12.03 -5.71 -7.37
C TRP A 69 10.60 -6.22 -7.12
N MET A 70 10.10 -7.17 -7.93
CA MET A 70 8.78 -7.78 -7.73
C MET A 70 8.69 -8.50 -6.39
N SER A 71 9.75 -9.24 -6.01
CA SER A 71 9.82 -9.91 -4.71
C SER A 71 9.77 -8.91 -3.55
N ALA A 72 10.49 -7.78 -3.66
CA ALA A 72 10.44 -6.70 -2.68
C ALA A 72 9.03 -6.13 -2.53
N LEU A 73 8.32 -5.88 -3.64
CA LEU A 73 6.92 -5.41 -3.61
C LEU A 73 5.98 -6.41 -2.92
N LEU A 74 6.14 -7.71 -3.18
CA LEU A 74 5.35 -8.76 -2.53
C LEU A 74 5.61 -8.80 -1.02
N VAL A 75 6.87 -8.69 -0.59
CA VAL A 75 7.25 -8.63 0.83
C VAL A 75 6.66 -7.38 1.50
N ILE A 76 6.70 -6.22 0.84
CA ILE A 76 6.13 -4.98 1.37
C ILE A 76 4.62 -5.12 1.49
N SER A 77 3.95 -5.62 0.45
CA SER A 77 2.50 -5.83 0.47
C SER A 77 2.06 -6.78 1.60
N SER A 78 2.82 -7.86 1.85
CA SER A 78 2.52 -8.77 2.96
C SER A 78 2.71 -8.11 4.33
N ARG A 79 3.75 -7.28 4.48
CA ARG A 79 3.99 -6.51 5.70
C ARG A 79 2.91 -5.45 5.94
N ASP A 80 2.38 -4.85 4.88
CA ASP A 80 1.30 -3.87 5.02
C ASP A 80 0.01 -4.52 5.51
N ALA A 81 -0.29 -5.75 5.12
CA ALA A 81 -1.40 -6.51 5.69
C ALA A 81 -1.31 -6.66 7.23
N VAL A 82 -0.10 -6.99 7.73
CA VAL A 82 0.17 -7.08 9.18
C VAL A 82 0.04 -5.71 9.85
N ARG A 83 0.54 -4.65 9.21
CA ARG A 83 0.45 -3.27 9.72
C ARG A 83 -0.98 -2.79 9.81
N ILE A 84 -1.78 -3.04 8.76
CA ILE A 84 -3.21 -2.71 8.73
C ILE A 84 -3.93 -3.39 9.89
N ARG A 85 -3.72 -4.70 10.08
CA ARG A 85 -4.33 -5.43 11.18
C ARG A 85 -3.94 -4.87 12.54
N ARG A 86 -2.65 -4.56 12.76
CA ARG A 86 -2.13 -3.97 14.00
C ARG A 86 -2.73 -2.59 14.25
N GLY A 87 -2.75 -1.73 13.23
CA GLY A 87 -3.27 -0.37 13.35
C GLY A 87 -4.78 -0.31 13.51
N LEU A 88 -5.53 -1.30 12.99
CA LEU A 88 -6.98 -1.37 13.20
C LEU A 88 -7.36 -1.93 14.58
N ALA A 89 -6.46 -2.61 15.28
CA ALA A 89 -6.76 -3.24 16.58
C ALA A 89 -7.35 -2.24 17.60
N PRO A 90 -6.83 -1.02 17.82
CA PRO A 90 -7.43 -0.04 18.73
C PRO A 90 -8.87 0.34 18.34
N TYR A 91 -9.15 0.47 17.04
CA TYR A 91 -10.47 0.80 16.54
C TYR A 91 -11.46 -0.37 16.69
N VAL A 92 -10.97 -1.61 16.63
CA VAL A 92 -11.78 -2.79 16.92
C VAL A 92 -12.16 -2.83 18.40
N VAL A 93 -11.20 -2.58 19.29
CA VAL A 93 -11.44 -2.52 20.74
C VAL A 93 -12.43 -1.41 21.10
N ALA A 94 -12.33 -0.26 20.44
CA ALA A 94 -13.22 0.87 20.63
C ALA A 94 -14.61 0.69 19.97
N GLY A 95 -14.84 -0.39 19.22
CA GLY A 95 -16.10 -0.68 18.54
C GLY A 95 -16.36 0.13 17.25
N TRP A 96 -15.38 0.89 16.77
CA TRP A 96 -15.48 1.65 15.51
C TRP A 96 -15.34 0.80 14.26
N VAL A 97 -14.59 -0.29 14.34
CA VAL A 97 -14.32 -1.24 13.27
C VAL A 97 -14.69 -2.64 13.74
N LEU A 98 -15.39 -3.40 12.93
CA LEU A 98 -15.71 -4.80 13.25
C LEU A 98 -14.48 -5.70 13.01
N PRO A 99 -14.30 -6.78 13.79
CA PRO A 99 -13.21 -7.74 13.56
C PRO A 99 -13.20 -8.29 12.13
N ALA A 100 -14.37 -8.55 11.55
CA ALA A 100 -14.52 -8.99 10.16
C ALA A 100 -14.04 -7.94 9.15
N GLU A 101 -14.25 -6.66 9.42
CA GLU A 101 -13.78 -5.56 8.56
C GLU A 101 -12.25 -5.42 8.62
N ALA A 102 -11.65 -5.59 9.80
CA ALA A 102 -10.19 -5.63 9.94
C ALA A 102 -9.58 -6.80 9.17
N GLU A 103 -10.23 -7.96 9.16
CA GLU A 103 -9.83 -9.11 8.35
C GLU A 103 -9.97 -8.82 6.85
N LEU A 104 -11.10 -8.24 6.42
CA LEU A 104 -11.32 -7.81 5.04
C LEU A 104 -10.24 -6.82 4.58
N ALA A 105 -9.84 -5.88 5.42
CA ALA A 105 -8.82 -4.89 5.09
C ALA A 105 -7.41 -5.48 5.01
N SER A 106 -7.10 -6.52 5.78
CA SER A 106 -5.76 -7.10 5.89
C SER A 106 -5.53 -8.33 5.02
N SER A 107 -6.57 -8.90 4.39
CA SER A 107 -6.47 -10.11 3.55
C SER A 107 -6.81 -9.82 2.10
N SER A 108 -5.87 -10.09 1.18
CA SER A 108 -6.10 -9.93 -0.27
C SER A 108 -7.18 -10.88 -0.80
N ASN A 109 -7.30 -12.08 -0.21
CA ASN A 109 -8.34 -13.04 -0.59
C ASN A 109 -9.73 -12.57 -0.13
N ALA A 110 -9.83 -12.11 1.13
CA ALA A 110 -11.07 -11.57 1.66
C ALA A 110 -11.53 -10.33 0.89
N ARG A 111 -10.61 -9.43 0.52
CA ARG A 111 -10.92 -8.28 -0.36
C ARG A 111 -11.47 -8.70 -1.72
N ARG A 112 -10.86 -9.71 -2.35
CA ARG A 112 -11.33 -10.22 -3.65
C ARG A 112 -12.71 -10.85 -3.53
N PHE A 113 -12.95 -11.61 -2.48
CA PHE A 113 -14.25 -12.20 -2.20
C PHE A 113 -15.32 -11.14 -1.99
N ALA A 114 -15.10 -10.16 -1.11
CA ALA A 114 -16.03 -9.06 -0.85
C ALA A 114 -16.41 -8.28 -2.13
N LYS A 115 -15.41 -7.99 -2.99
CA LYS A 115 -15.63 -7.30 -4.27
C LYS A 115 -16.42 -8.11 -5.28
N ARG A 116 -16.32 -9.43 -5.25
CA ARG A 116 -17.13 -10.31 -6.11
C ARG A 116 -18.57 -10.42 -5.58
N TRP A 117 -18.68 -10.57 -4.27
CA TRP A 117 -19.97 -10.78 -3.61
C TRP A 117 -20.92 -9.58 -3.74
N ILE A 118 -20.40 -8.35 -3.62
CA ILE A 118 -21.25 -7.14 -3.65
C ILE A 118 -21.78 -6.79 -5.05
N GLY A 119 -21.30 -7.45 -6.10
CA GLY A 119 -21.71 -7.20 -7.48
C GLY A 119 -21.04 -5.98 -8.12
N LYS A 120 -21.30 -5.80 -9.44
CA LYS A 120 -20.59 -4.79 -10.24
C LYS A 120 -20.96 -3.36 -9.84
N GLU A 121 -22.23 -3.10 -9.56
CA GLU A 121 -22.75 -1.74 -9.28
C GLU A 121 -22.15 -1.11 -8.03
N ARG A 122 -21.97 -1.89 -6.96
CA ARG A 122 -21.46 -1.42 -5.67
C ARG A 122 -19.98 -1.68 -5.44
N LYS A 123 -19.30 -2.26 -6.41
CA LYS A 123 -17.86 -2.54 -6.35
C LYS A 123 -17.02 -1.29 -6.06
N ARG A 124 -17.47 -0.12 -6.55
CA ARG A 124 -16.81 1.16 -6.29
C ARG A 124 -16.90 1.55 -4.80
N ILE A 125 -18.07 1.39 -4.20
CA ILE A 125 -18.32 1.69 -2.77
C ILE A 125 -17.48 0.75 -1.89
N MET A 126 -17.49 -0.56 -2.19
CA MET A 126 -16.67 -1.54 -1.49
C MET A 126 -15.17 -1.24 -1.62
N ASN A 127 -14.71 -0.81 -2.80
CA ASN A 127 -13.33 -0.40 -2.98
C ASN A 127 -12.97 0.81 -2.11
N ALA A 128 -13.82 1.85 -2.08
CA ALA A 128 -13.62 3.03 -1.25
C ALA A 128 -13.54 2.64 0.23
N PHE A 129 -14.50 1.86 0.71
CA PHE A 129 -14.53 1.34 2.08
C PHE A 129 -13.26 0.56 2.47
N LEU A 130 -12.78 -0.34 1.60
CA LEU A 130 -11.57 -1.12 1.84
C LEU A 130 -10.29 -0.26 1.82
N VAL A 131 -10.26 0.79 1.00
CA VAL A 131 -9.15 1.76 0.97
C VAL A 131 -9.14 2.58 2.26
N GLU A 132 -10.29 3.06 2.71
CA GLU A 132 -10.44 3.82 3.95
C GLU A 132 -10.00 3.02 5.18
N LEU A 133 -10.44 1.76 5.31
CA LEU A 133 -9.96 0.85 6.36
C LEU A 133 -8.44 0.66 6.31
N SER A 134 -7.88 0.53 5.11
CA SER A 134 -6.43 0.35 4.94
C SER A 134 -5.65 1.60 5.34
N LEU A 135 -6.14 2.79 4.94
CA LEU A 135 -5.54 4.07 5.31
C LEU A 135 -5.58 4.27 6.83
N LEU A 136 -6.73 4.03 7.45
CA LEU A 136 -6.91 4.15 8.89
C LEU A 136 -5.93 3.23 9.65
N GLY A 137 -5.80 1.97 9.21
CA GLY A 137 -4.88 1.02 9.82
C GLY A 137 -3.41 1.40 9.64
N LEU A 138 -3.01 1.83 8.43
CA LEU A 138 -1.63 2.25 8.17
C LEU A 138 -1.25 3.54 8.89
N ASP A 139 -2.15 4.51 8.96
CA ASP A 139 -1.92 5.77 9.67
C ASP A 139 -1.79 5.53 11.17
N GLN A 140 -2.64 4.71 11.75
CA GLN A 140 -2.56 4.37 13.17
C GLN A 140 -1.29 3.56 13.50
N ASP A 141 -0.90 2.57 12.67
CA ASP A 141 0.37 1.85 12.84
C ASP A 141 1.57 2.81 12.73
N LEU A 142 1.49 3.82 11.88
CA LEU A 142 2.52 4.85 11.77
C LEU A 142 2.54 5.75 13.02
N GLN A 143 1.38 6.21 13.50
CA GLN A 143 1.28 7.03 14.72
C GLN A 143 1.83 6.30 15.95
N MET A 144 1.58 5.00 16.08
CA MET A 144 2.15 4.19 17.16
C MET A 144 3.69 4.13 17.11
N ARG A 145 4.30 4.30 15.93
CA ARG A 145 5.78 4.23 15.76
C ARG A 145 6.50 5.56 15.84
N VAL A 146 5.89 6.61 15.29
CA VAL A 146 6.55 7.93 15.17
C VAL A 146 5.88 9.01 16.02
N GLY A 147 4.81 8.66 16.74
CA GLY A 147 4.01 9.57 17.52
C GLY A 147 2.86 10.21 16.73
N PRO A 148 1.86 10.77 17.45
CA PRO A 148 0.71 11.40 16.85
C PRO A 148 1.09 12.70 16.12
N HIS A 149 0.39 12.98 15.02
CA HIS A 149 0.53 14.23 14.27
C HIS A 149 -0.86 14.85 14.04
N PRO A 150 -1.07 16.15 14.32
CA PRO A 150 -2.40 16.78 14.26
C PRO A 150 -3.15 16.57 12.95
N LEU A 151 -2.45 16.71 11.82
CA LEU A 151 -3.06 16.52 10.49
C LEU A 151 -3.50 15.07 10.23
N ARG A 152 -2.81 14.07 10.79
CA ARG A 152 -3.24 12.67 10.69
C ARG A 152 -4.48 12.41 11.53
N VAL A 153 -4.54 12.96 12.73
CA VAL A 153 -5.72 12.82 13.59
C VAL A 153 -6.96 13.40 12.93
N LEU A 154 -6.85 14.58 12.30
CA LEU A 154 -7.96 15.17 11.55
C LEU A 154 -8.37 14.31 10.36
N ARG A 155 -7.39 13.80 9.61
CA ARG A 155 -7.65 12.89 8.49
C ARG A 155 -8.34 11.60 8.95
N ASP A 156 -7.89 11.00 10.04
CA ASP A 156 -8.49 9.79 10.59
C ASP A 156 -9.96 10.01 10.97
N GLN A 157 -10.32 11.17 11.49
CA GLN A 157 -11.72 11.54 11.77
C GLN A 157 -12.55 11.63 10.49
N GLU A 158 -12.03 12.23 9.43
CA GLU A 158 -12.69 12.30 8.13
C GLU A 158 -12.89 10.92 7.53
N VAL A 159 -11.82 10.08 7.57
CA VAL A 159 -11.85 8.69 7.08
C VAL A 159 -12.89 7.87 7.84
N LEU A 160 -12.98 8.00 9.16
CA LEU A 160 -13.99 7.30 9.97
C LEU A 160 -15.43 7.70 9.59
N ARG A 161 -15.67 8.99 9.33
CA ARG A 161 -16.99 9.48 8.88
C ARG A 161 -17.35 8.92 7.51
N SER A 162 -16.44 9.03 6.55
CA SER A 162 -16.63 8.51 5.19
C SER A 162 -16.83 6.99 5.17
N MET A 163 -16.02 6.25 5.92
CA MET A 163 -16.12 4.82 6.09
C MET A 163 -17.49 4.40 6.65
N THR A 164 -18.01 5.13 7.66
CA THR A 164 -19.33 4.86 8.21
C THR A 164 -20.43 5.07 7.19
N ALA A 165 -20.34 6.13 6.37
CA ALA A 165 -21.28 6.36 5.27
C ALA A 165 -21.24 5.24 4.23
N HIS A 166 -20.05 4.81 3.80
CA HIS A 166 -19.89 3.69 2.87
C HIS A 166 -20.41 2.36 3.45
N ARG A 167 -20.17 2.11 4.75
CA ARG A 167 -20.71 0.94 5.45
C ARG A 167 -22.23 0.91 5.38
N LEU A 168 -22.91 2.01 5.67
CA LEU A 168 -24.37 2.10 5.58
C LEU A 168 -24.87 1.84 4.14
N GLN A 169 -24.19 2.39 3.14
CA GLN A 169 -24.52 2.13 1.74
C GLN A 169 -24.32 0.65 1.35
N ILE A 170 -23.33 -0.04 1.89
CA ILE A 170 -23.12 -1.47 1.67
C ILE A 170 -24.24 -2.28 2.33
N LEU A 171 -24.57 -1.98 3.60
CA LEU A 171 -25.58 -2.71 4.38
C LEU A 171 -27.01 -2.48 3.86
N SER A 172 -27.31 -1.33 3.27
CA SER A 172 -28.61 -1.04 2.64
C SER A 172 -28.83 -1.77 1.32
N ALA A 173 -27.91 -2.67 0.91
CA ALA A 173 -28.06 -3.45 -0.32
C ALA A 173 -29.21 -4.47 -0.20
N PRO A 174 -30.12 -4.56 -1.22
CA PRO A 174 -31.28 -5.44 -1.15
C PRO A 174 -30.93 -6.94 -0.96
N HIS A 175 -29.72 -7.35 -1.31
CA HIS A 175 -29.25 -8.73 -1.14
C HIS A 175 -29.00 -9.14 0.34
N PHE A 176 -28.90 -8.19 1.29
CA PHE A 176 -28.80 -8.51 2.72
C PHE A 176 -30.12 -8.99 3.30
N HIS A 177 -31.25 -8.71 2.66
CA HIS A 177 -32.58 -9.10 3.17
C HIS A 177 -33.04 -10.50 2.72
N HIS A 178 -32.37 -11.13 1.76
CA HIS A 178 -32.75 -12.47 1.27
C HIS A 178 -31.99 -13.65 1.90
N GLY A 179 -31.00 -13.40 2.76
CA GLY A 179 -30.19 -14.44 3.41
C GLY A 179 -30.63 -14.83 4.81
N LEU A 180 -31.72 -14.26 5.34
CA LEU A 180 -32.23 -14.50 6.71
C LEU A 180 -33.65 -15.09 6.72
N ARG A 181 -34.02 -15.85 5.67
CA ARG A 181 -35.24 -16.67 5.67
C ARG A 181 -34.88 -18.13 5.64
#